data_81b7713259ac96988e379ec7b13e4c09
#
_entry.id   81b7713259ac96988e379ec7b13e4c09
#
_cell.length_a   1.000
_cell.length_b   1.000
_cell.length_c   1.000
_cell.angle_alpha   90.00
_cell.angle_beta   90.00
_cell.angle_gamma   90.00
#
_symmetry.space_group_name_H-M   'P 1'
#
loop_
_entity.id
_entity.type
_entity.pdbx_description
1 polymer ?
#
loop_
_entity_poly.entity_id
_entity_poly.type
_entity_poly.pdbx_seq_one_letter_code
_entity_poly.pdbx_strand_id
1 'polypeptide(L)'
;LEDGLTDDDYLSELEHXLPSFFDRARADIVFYLAGVDLAAGDRYGRLALTRDGLHRRDRTVLQAVREHGPATVLLMSGGYASTPEETADLHAIVHREAHTLFSTSTTEHVQAGYSGSKYIGRPTHVGELASQGGLSP
;
A
#
# COMPACT_ATOMS: atom_id res chain seq x y z
N LEU A 1 5.39 -9.09 20.15
CA LEU A 1 4.17 -8.41 20.60
C LEU A 1 3.34 -9.37 21.45
N GLU A 2 2.70 -8.86 22.47
CA GLU A 2 1.80 -9.63 23.32
C GLU A 2 0.43 -9.76 22.67
N ASP A 3 -0.31 -10.80 23.04
CA ASP A 3 -1.67 -10.99 22.55
C ASP A 3 -2.59 -9.90 23.10
N GLY A 4 -3.56 -9.48 22.30
CA GLY A 4 -4.54 -8.47 22.70
C GLY A 4 -4.04 -7.02 22.70
N LEU A 5 -2.85 -6.76 22.15
CA LEU A 5 -2.37 -5.38 22.04
C LEU A 5 -3.41 -4.49 21.36
N THR A 6 -3.65 -3.34 21.97
CA THR A 6 -4.58 -2.34 21.46
C THR A 6 -3.86 -1.33 20.55
N ASP A 7 -4.60 -0.37 20.05
CA ASP A 7 -4.10 0.61 19.06
C ASP A 7 -2.84 1.34 19.56
N ASP A 8 -2.91 1.95 20.76
CA ASP A 8 -1.84 2.83 21.21
C ASP A 8 -0.55 2.05 21.51
N ASP A 9 -0.68 0.88 22.13
CA ASP A 9 0.47 0.01 22.41
C ASP A 9 1.14 -0.44 21.12
N TYR A 10 0.33 -0.91 20.16
CA TYR A 10 0.83 -1.37 18.85
C TYR A 10 1.52 -0.25 18.09
N LEU A 11 0.87 0.93 18.04
CA LEU A 11 1.39 2.08 17.27
C LEU A 11 2.69 2.62 17.89
N SER A 12 2.78 2.63 19.21
CA SER A 12 4.01 3.01 19.89
C SER A 12 5.18 2.11 19.49
N GLU A 13 4.96 0.79 19.46
CA GLU A 13 5.99 -0.16 19.03
C GLU A 13 6.36 0.05 17.54
N LEU A 14 5.36 0.25 16.70
CA LEU A 14 5.57 0.47 15.26
C LEU A 14 6.41 1.73 15.03
N GLU A 15 6.05 2.83 15.64
CA GLU A 15 6.76 4.11 15.51
C GLU A 15 8.20 4.02 16.01
N HIS A 16 8.42 3.23 17.00
CA HIS A 16 9.78 2.99 17.51
C HIS A 16 10.64 2.17 16.52
N UNK A 17 9.97 1.27 15.81
CA UNK A 17 10.65 0.39 15.02
C UNK A 17 10.96 0.84 13.67
N LEU A 18 10.14 1.62 13.17
CA LEU A 18 10.23 2.01 11.76
C LEU A 18 11.49 2.79 11.37
N PRO A 19 11.89 3.82 12.12
CA PRO A 19 13.09 4.58 11.71
C PRO A 19 14.34 3.70 11.58
N SER A 20 14.60 2.89 12.59
CA SER A 20 15.77 2.02 12.57
C SER A 20 15.69 0.96 11.46
N PHE A 21 14.49 0.53 11.10
CA PHE A 21 14.28 -0.39 9.98
C PHE A 21 14.73 0.27 8.66
N PHE A 22 14.25 1.46 8.37
CA PHE A 22 14.59 2.15 7.12
C PHE A 22 16.07 2.53 7.06
N ASP A 23 16.64 2.97 8.16
CA ASP A 23 18.07 3.33 8.24
C ASP A 23 18.98 2.14 7.91
N ARG A 24 18.59 0.93 8.35
CA ARG A 24 19.37 -0.28 8.10
C ARG A 24 19.10 -0.89 6.74
N ALA A 25 17.84 -0.90 6.33
CA ALA A 25 17.43 -1.59 5.10
C ALA A 25 18.01 -0.94 3.84
N ARG A 26 17.97 0.38 3.76
CA ARG A 26 18.41 1.18 2.59
C ARG A 26 17.87 0.57 1.28
N ALA A 27 16.61 0.16 1.30
CA ALA A 27 16.01 -0.58 0.21
C ALA A 27 15.56 0.36 -0.92
N ASP A 28 15.74 -0.07 -2.16
CA ASP A 28 15.16 0.62 -3.33
C ASP A 28 13.66 0.33 -3.48
N ILE A 29 13.23 -0.83 -3.00
CA ILE A 29 11.83 -1.27 -3.07
C ILE A 29 11.42 -1.87 -1.71
N VAL A 30 10.26 -1.48 -1.24
CA VAL A 30 9.64 -2.02 -0.02
C VAL A 30 8.34 -2.74 -0.40
N PHE A 31 8.18 -3.95 0.06
CA PHE A 31 6.92 -4.70 -0.03
C PHE A 31 6.20 -4.59 1.31
N TYR A 32 5.12 -3.83 1.34
CA TYR A 32 4.32 -3.67 2.55
C TYR A 32 3.16 -4.67 2.54
N LEU A 33 3.28 -5.71 3.36
CA LEU A 33 2.23 -6.70 3.55
C LEU A 33 1.22 -6.15 4.56
N ALA A 34 0.18 -5.52 4.04
CA ALA A 34 -0.82 -4.79 4.84
C ALA A 34 -1.96 -5.72 5.27
N GLY A 35 -1.63 -6.78 5.98
CA GLY A 35 -2.63 -7.70 6.54
C GLY A 35 -3.56 -7.00 7.52
N VAL A 36 -4.79 -7.48 7.62
CA VAL A 36 -5.80 -6.93 8.55
C VAL A 36 -6.18 -7.92 9.64
N ASP A 37 -5.41 -9.00 9.76
CA ASP A 37 -5.57 -10.00 10.83
C ASP A 37 -5.17 -9.46 12.22
N LEU A 38 -4.73 -8.22 12.31
CA LEU A 38 -4.51 -7.51 13.58
C LEU A 38 -5.82 -6.94 14.15
N ALA A 39 -6.89 -6.91 13.36
CA ALA A 39 -8.16 -6.30 13.76
C ALA A 39 -8.83 -7.08 14.90
N ALA A 40 -9.43 -6.35 15.82
CA ALA A 40 -10.24 -6.98 16.87
C ALA A 40 -11.35 -7.83 16.25
N GLY A 41 -11.46 -9.06 16.71
CA GLY A 41 -12.47 -10.00 16.20
C GLY A 41 -12.03 -10.80 14.97
N ASP A 42 -10.80 -10.66 14.51
CA ASP A 42 -10.28 -11.56 13.49
C ASP A 42 -10.25 -13.00 14.01
N ARG A 43 -10.54 -13.95 13.12
CA ARG A 43 -10.69 -15.36 13.50
C ARG A 43 -9.36 -16.01 13.91
N TYR A 44 -8.26 -15.57 13.37
CA TYR A 44 -6.93 -16.16 13.59
C TYR A 44 -5.93 -15.16 14.17
N GLY A 45 -6.20 -13.89 14.02
CA GLY A 45 -5.37 -12.82 14.57
C GLY A 45 -5.43 -12.81 16.09
N ARG A 46 -4.39 -12.26 16.70
CA ARG A 46 -4.23 -12.29 18.17
C ARG A 46 -4.11 -10.90 18.76
N LEU A 47 -4.23 -9.87 17.94
CA LEU A 47 -4.21 -8.47 18.36
C LEU A 47 -5.64 -7.93 18.41
N ALA A 48 -5.81 -6.68 18.86
CA ALA A 48 -7.14 -6.12 19.08
C ALA A 48 -7.23 -4.66 18.56
N LEU A 49 -6.66 -4.43 17.38
CA LEU A 49 -6.71 -3.10 16.78
C LEU A 49 -8.13 -2.76 16.31
N THR A 50 -8.52 -1.52 16.55
CA THR A 50 -9.76 -1.01 15.98
C THR A 50 -9.57 -0.68 14.49
N ARG A 51 -10.67 -0.36 13.81
CA ARG A 51 -10.61 0.15 12.43
C ARG A 51 -9.76 1.44 12.37
N ASP A 52 -9.86 2.31 13.36
CA ASP A 52 -9.03 3.51 13.46
C ASP A 52 -7.55 3.15 13.66
N GLY A 53 -7.27 2.16 14.49
CA GLY A 53 -5.92 1.65 14.68
C GLY A 53 -5.29 1.19 13.37
N LEU A 54 -6.06 0.48 12.52
CA LEU A 54 -5.59 0.08 11.19
C LEU A 54 -5.31 1.30 10.29
N HIS A 55 -6.18 2.31 10.30
CA HIS A 55 -5.94 3.59 9.59
C HIS A 55 -4.63 4.25 10.05
N ARG A 56 -4.45 4.35 11.36
CA ARG A 56 -3.25 4.97 11.94
C ARG A 56 -2.00 4.16 11.60
N ARG A 57 -2.06 2.82 11.70
CA ARG A 57 -0.96 1.93 11.30
C ARG A 57 -0.54 2.19 9.85
N ASP A 58 -1.50 2.14 8.92
CA ASP A 58 -1.21 2.28 7.49
C ASP A 58 -0.65 3.66 7.19
N ARG A 59 -1.23 4.70 7.79
CA ARG A 59 -0.74 6.07 7.65
C ARG A 59 0.71 6.19 8.14
N THR A 60 1.02 5.64 9.32
CA THR A 60 2.37 5.69 9.90
C THR A 60 3.39 5.01 8.99
N VAL A 61 3.08 3.79 8.49
CA VAL A 61 3.99 3.07 7.58
C VAL A 61 4.18 3.85 6.27
N LEU A 62 3.08 4.33 5.67
CA LEU A 62 3.13 5.01 4.38
C LEU A 62 3.82 6.37 4.47
N GLN A 63 3.69 7.08 5.59
CA GLN A 63 4.44 8.31 5.86
C GLN A 63 5.95 8.02 5.93
N ALA A 64 6.34 6.97 6.66
CA ALA A 64 7.74 6.57 6.76
C ALA A 64 8.30 6.19 5.38
N VAL A 65 7.54 5.44 4.58
CA VAL A 65 7.91 5.11 3.19
C VAL A 65 8.13 6.40 2.38
N ARG A 66 7.20 7.34 2.47
CA ARG A 66 7.29 8.60 1.71
C ARG A 66 8.51 9.42 2.12
N GLU A 67 8.84 9.44 3.41
CA GLU A 67 9.97 10.19 3.94
C GLU A 67 11.31 9.59 3.52
N HIS A 68 11.41 8.26 3.48
CA HIS A 68 12.66 7.56 3.13
C HIS A 68 12.81 7.31 1.62
N GLY A 69 11.73 7.38 0.86
CA GLY A 69 11.74 7.44 -0.60
C GLY A 69 11.78 6.15 -1.40
N PRO A 70 11.73 4.92 -0.82
CA PRO A 70 11.76 3.73 -1.66
C PRO A 70 10.47 3.56 -2.48
N ALA A 71 10.58 2.96 -3.64
CA ALA A 71 9.39 2.50 -4.37
C ALA A 71 8.65 1.48 -3.51
N THR A 72 7.33 1.50 -3.50
CA THR A 72 6.57 0.67 -2.56
C THR A 72 5.47 -0.11 -3.27
N VAL A 73 5.40 -1.39 -2.93
CA VAL A 73 4.34 -2.29 -3.41
C VAL A 73 3.45 -2.64 -2.21
N LEU A 74 2.17 -2.32 -2.32
CA LEU A 74 1.18 -2.68 -1.30
C LEU A 74 0.63 -4.06 -1.63
N LEU A 75 0.67 -4.95 -0.65
CA LEU A 75 0.16 -6.31 -0.80
C LEU A 75 -0.90 -6.58 0.27
N MET A 76 -2.03 -7.10 -0.15
CA MET A 76 -2.97 -7.71 0.78
C MET A 76 -2.32 -8.95 1.41
N SER A 77 -2.63 -9.19 2.67
CA SER A 77 -2.12 -10.34 3.40
C SER A 77 -3.25 -10.91 4.26
N GLY A 78 -2.98 -11.40 5.45
CA GLY A 78 -3.99 -12.00 6.34
C GLY A 78 -5.17 -11.09 6.62
N GLY A 79 -6.30 -11.72 6.95
CA GLY A 79 -7.54 -11.03 7.31
C GLY A 79 -8.73 -11.97 7.20
N TYR A 80 -9.37 -12.26 8.33
CA TYR A 80 -10.44 -13.24 8.44
C TYR A 80 -11.55 -12.69 9.35
N ALA A 81 -12.09 -11.53 9.01
CA ALA A 81 -13.21 -10.91 9.72
C ALA A 81 -14.48 -11.77 9.60
N SER A 82 -15.55 -11.34 10.24
CA SER A 82 -16.80 -12.11 10.32
C SER A 82 -17.42 -12.37 8.94
N THR A 83 -17.22 -11.45 7.99
CA THR A 83 -17.72 -11.60 6.62
C THR A 83 -16.64 -11.21 5.60
N PRO A 84 -16.74 -11.73 4.35
CA PRO A 84 -15.84 -11.30 3.28
C PRO A 84 -15.91 -9.80 3.00
N GLU A 85 -17.09 -9.21 3.10
CA GLU A 85 -17.30 -7.78 2.87
C GLU A 85 -16.55 -6.94 3.91
N GLU A 86 -16.61 -7.36 5.17
CA GLU A 86 -15.88 -6.71 6.26
C GLU A 86 -14.36 -6.84 6.03
N THR A 87 -13.89 -8.01 5.64
CA THR A 87 -12.48 -8.23 5.31
C THR A 87 -12.03 -7.30 4.18
N ALA A 88 -12.84 -7.21 3.10
CA ALA A 88 -12.53 -6.33 1.96
C ALA A 88 -12.51 -4.85 2.38
N ASP A 89 -13.44 -4.43 3.22
CA ASP A 89 -13.48 -3.05 3.73
C ASP A 89 -12.25 -2.70 4.57
N LEU A 90 -11.78 -3.65 5.38
CA LEU A 90 -10.55 -3.45 6.16
C LEU A 90 -9.34 -3.35 5.24
N HIS A 91 -9.20 -4.24 4.25
CA HIS A 91 -8.10 -4.17 3.27
C HIS A 91 -8.13 -2.89 2.43
N ALA A 92 -9.30 -2.31 2.19
CA ALA A 92 -9.41 -1.05 1.44
C ALA A 92 -8.78 0.15 2.19
N ILE A 93 -8.54 0.04 3.50
CA ILE A 93 -7.97 1.12 4.31
C ILE A 93 -6.61 1.55 3.77
N VAL A 94 -5.68 0.60 3.59
CA VAL A 94 -4.31 0.92 3.15
C VAL A 94 -4.32 1.61 1.78
N HIS A 95 -5.22 1.21 0.88
CA HIS A 95 -5.31 1.81 -0.45
C HIS A 95 -5.85 3.26 -0.38
N ARG A 96 -6.82 3.51 0.51
CA ARG A 96 -7.33 4.87 0.73
C ARG A 96 -6.27 5.78 1.36
N GLU A 97 -5.51 5.27 2.33
CA GLU A 97 -4.40 6.02 2.94
C GLU A 97 -3.30 6.31 1.90
N ALA A 98 -2.94 5.32 1.08
CA ALA A 98 -1.96 5.51 0.02
C ALA A 98 -2.44 6.57 -0.98
N HIS A 99 -3.70 6.49 -1.41
CA HIS A 99 -4.27 7.50 -2.32
C HIS A 99 -4.18 8.90 -1.70
N THR A 100 -4.57 9.03 -0.44
CA THR A 100 -4.52 10.33 0.26
C THR A 100 -3.11 10.90 0.34
N LEU A 101 -2.13 10.05 0.65
CA LEU A 101 -0.74 10.50 0.88
C LEU A 101 0.03 10.77 -0.42
N PHE A 102 -0.26 10.04 -1.49
CA PHE A 102 0.56 10.11 -2.70
C PHE A 102 -0.12 10.81 -3.89
N SER A 103 -1.45 10.94 -3.92
CA SER A 103 -2.15 11.62 -5.02
C SER A 103 -1.89 13.13 -5.06
N THR A 104 -1.67 13.76 -3.91
CA THR A 104 -1.42 15.20 -3.84
C THR A 104 -0.02 15.59 -4.34
N SER A 105 0.90 14.64 -4.46
CA SER A 105 2.28 14.93 -4.88
C SER A 105 2.44 15.02 -6.41
N THR A 106 1.45 14.58 -7.19
CA THR A 106 1.58 14.52 -8.66
C THR A 106 1.52 15.91 -9.31
N THR A 107 0.86 16.89 -8.68
CA THR A 107 0.65 18.21 -9.30
C THR A 107 1.91 19.08 -9.28
N GLU A 108 2.82 18.88 -8.34
CA GLU A 108 4.03 19.72 -8.24
C GLU A 108 5.19 19.21 -9.11
N HIS A 109 5.23 17.92 -9.45
CA HIS A 109 6.35 17.34 -10.20
C HIS A 109 6.21 17.49 -11.73
N VAL A 110 5.01 17.79 -12.23
CA VAL A 110 4.78 17.94 -13.68
C VAL A 110 5.31 19.29 -14.20
N GLN A 111 5.53 20.28 -13.32
CA GLN A 111 6.04 21.60 -13.73
C GLN A 111 7.56 21.78 -13.55
N ALA A 112 8.25 20.85 -12.89
CA ALA A 112 9.70 20.88 -12.84
C ALA A 112 10.25 20.05 -14.01
N GLY A 113 10.70 20.72 -15.04
CA GLY A 113 11.08 20.23 -16.34
C GLY A 113 11.72 18.84 -16.41
N TYR A 114 11.16 18.06 -17.27
CA TYR A 114 11.64 16.74 -17.64
C TYR A 114 12.97 16.93 -18.41
N SER A 115 14.06 16.91 -17.69
CA SER A 115 15.40 16.96 -18.27
C SER A 115 16.13 15.65 -17.90
N GLY A 116 16.22 14.77 -18.85
CA GLY A 116 17.09 13.60 -18.75
C GLY A 116 16.41 12.29 -18.43
N SER A 117 15.77 11.70 -19.42
CA SER A 117 15.26 10.34 -19.38
C SER A 117 16.37 9.31 -19.59
N LYS A 118 16.47 8.33 -18.71
CA LYS A 118 17.25 7.12 -18.97
C LYS A 118 16.42 5.84 -18.82
N TYR A 119 15.09 5.94 -18.82
CA TYR A 119 14.23 4.76 -18.81
C TYR A 119 13.09 4.95 -19.79
N ILE A 120 13.31 4.51 -21.03
CA ILE A 120 12.25 4.41 -22.03
C ILE A 120 11.71 2.98 -21.98
N GLY A 121 10.69 2.76 -21.17
CA GLY A 121 9.83 1.61 -21.34
C GLY A 121 8.94 1.90 -22.56
N ARG A 122 9.18 1.26 -23.66
CA ARG A 122 8.28 1.35 -24.81
C ARG A 122 6.91 0.81 -24.43
N PRO A 123 5.82 1.53 -24.67
CA PRO A 123 4.51 0.91 -24.62
C PRO A 123 4.43 -0.13 -25.72
N THR A 124 4.13 -1.35 -25.36
CA THR A 124 3.84 -2.39 -26.31
C THR A 124 2.55 -2.03 -27.05
N HIS A 125 2.66 -1.81 -28.33
CA HIS A 125 1.52 -1.66 -29.22
C HIS A 125 0.61 -2.86 -29.11
N VAL A 126 -0.57 -2.68 -28.58
CA VAL A 126 -1.66 -3.65 -28.75
C VAL A 126 -2.15 -3.43 -30.17
N GLY A 127 -1.81 -4.37 -31.02
CA GLY A 127 -2.14 -4.29 -32.44
C GLY A 127 -3.63 -4.20 -32.67
N GLU A 128 -4.02 -3.22 -33.44
CA GLU A 128 -5.35 -3.06 -33.98
C GLU A 128 -5.57 -4.14 -35.05
N LEU A 129 -6.32 -5.16 -34.71
CA LEU A 129 -6.79 -6.14 -35.68
C LEU A 129 -7.94 -5.53 -36.49
N ALA A 130 -7.57 -4.86 -37.55
CA ALA A 130 -8.54 -4.36 -38.51
C ALA A 130 -9.14 -5.54 -39.26
N SER A 131 -10.44 -5.68 -39.18
CA SER A 131 -11.27 -6.57 -39.97
C SER A 131 -11.18 -6.24 -41.45
N GLN A 132 -10.63 -7.13 -42.24
CA GLN A 132 -10.87 -7.12 -43.70
C GLN A 132 -11.48 -8.46 -44.09
N GLY A 133 -12.79 -8.49 -44.02
CA GLY A 133 -13.56 -9.58 -44.58
C GLY A 133 -14.43 -9.02 -45.68
N GLY A 134 -13.89 -8.96 -46.87
CA GLY A 134 -14.66 -8.64 -48.07
C GLY A 134 -14.88 -9.92 -48.86
N LEU A 135 -16.11 -10.42 -48.80
CA LEU A 135 -16.63 -11.44 -49.76
C LEU A 135 -17.39 -10.68 -50.85
N SER A 136 -17.04 -10.91 -52.07
CA SER A 136 -17.84 -10.53 -53.19
C SER A 136 -17.85 -11.68 -54.21
N PRO A 137 -18.89 -11.78 -55.08
CA PRO A 137 -19.67 -12.95 -55.43
C PRO A 137 -19.04 -13.93 -56.39
#